data_ffacd044bb227a5ed5f24cbd8212f34b
#
_entry.id   ffacd044bb227a5ed5f24cbd8212f34b
#
_cell.length_a   1.000
_cell.length_b   1.000
_cell.length_c   1.000
_cell.angle_alpha   90.00
_cell.angle_beta   90.00
_cell.angle_gamma   90.00
#
_symmetry.space_group_name_H-M   'P 1'
#
loop_
_entity.id
_entity.type
_entity.pdbx_description
1 polymer ?
#
loop_
_entity_poly.entity_id
_entity_poly.type
_entity_poly.pdbx_seq_one_letter_code
_entity_poly.pdbx_strand_id
1 'polypeptide(L)'
;MRRHNQIKNHNKTNELTKAFVEEILKFNKAHNIVGRFTEKEINLLDVLDCESILPYTNSAKKILDIGSGAGLPGLIIAIHQPQTEVTMSEKNKKKAYFIKRTIHTLKLTNANILDEAVTPKLITANKFDIVTARALASTSKIIKMSKHLLSKEGKFLLMKGAIEKINEEVAQLENNTYSYTIHKTKNTETNRHILEITQK
;
A
#
# COMPACT_ATOMS: atom_id res chain seq x y z
N MET A 1 -20.52 25.68 -0.57
CA MET A 1 -20.65 24.26 -0.16
C MET A 1 -19.42 23.39 -0.52
N ARG A 2 -18.90 23.34 -1.76
CA ARG A 2 -17.76 22.46 -2.12
C ARG A 2 -16.48 22.69 -1.32
N ARG A 3 -16.03 23.95 -1.13
CA ARG A 3 -14.82 24.27 -0.33
C ARG A 3 -14.93 23.86 1.15
N HIS A 4 -16.11 24.04 1.76
CA HIS A 4 -16.33 23.65 3.18
C HIS A 4 -16.25 22.13 3.39
N ASN A 5 -16.79 21.34 2.44
CA ASN A 5 -16.71 19.89 2.47
C ASN A 5 -15.27 19.37 2.25
N GLN A 6 -14.49 20.03 1.38
CA GLN A 6 -13.09 19.69 1.16
C GLN A 6 -12.23 19.92 2.43
N ILE A 7 -12.43 21.04 3.11
CA ILE A 7 -11.72 21.35 4.38
C ILE A 7 -12.07 20.35 5.48
N LYS A 8 -13.36 20.01 5.65
CA LYS A 8 -13.79 18.98 6.61
C LYS A 8 -13.19 17.61 6.33
N ASN A 9 -13.16 17.21 5.06
CA ASN A 9 -12.58 15.92 4.67
C ASN A 9 -11.06 15.89 4.93
N HIS A 10 -10.35 16.97 4.60
CA HIS A 10 -8.91 17.08 4.84
C HIS A 10 -8.56 17.02 6.34
N ASN A 11 -9.32 17.72 7.19
CA ASN A 11 -9.13 17.66 8.64
C ASN A 11 -9.36 16.25 9.19
N LYS A 12 -10.44 15.59 8.75
CA LYS A 12 -10.73 14.21 9.16
C LYS A 12 -9.62 13.23 8.74
N THR A 13 -9.08 13.36 7.53
CA THR A 13 -7.99 12.53 7.05
C THR A 13 -6.74 12.70 7.90
N ASN A 14 -6.37 13.96 8.22
CA ASN A 14 -5.23 14.26 9.08
C ASN A 14 -5.40 13.68 10.50
N GLU A 15 -6.59 13.78 11.07
CA GLU A 15 -6.92 13.18 12.38
C GLU A 15 -6.78 11.65 12.35
N LEU A 16 -7.28 10.99 11.31
CA LEU A 16 -7.16 9.54 11.15
C LEU A 16 -5.71 9.10 10.94
N THR A 17 -4.94 9.84 10.15
CA THR A 17 -3.51 9.56 9.94
C THR A 17 -2.73 9.69 11.25
N LYS A 18 -2.99 10.74 12.02
CA LYS A 18 -2.39 10.92 13.37
C LYS A 18 -2.75 9.76 14.30
N ALA A 19 -4.03 9.40 14.37
CA ALA A 19 -4.49 8.28 15.19
C ALA A 19 -3.85 6.94 14.76
N PHE A 20 -3.63 6.73 13.46
CA PHE A 20 -2.91 5.58 12.94
C PHE A 20 -1.45 5.53 13.43
N VAL A 21 -0.73 6.66 13.37
CA VAL A 21 0.64 6.76 13.89
C VAL A 21 0.69 6.48 15.39
N GLU A 22 -0.27 7.00 16.16
CA GLU A 22 -0.39 6.70 17.59
C GLU A 22 -0.61 5.21 17.85
N GLU A 23 -1.44 4.51 17.06
CA GLU A 23 -1.63 3.06 17.17
C GLU A 23 -0.36 2.29 16.85
N ILE A 24 0.42 2.69 15.82
CA ILE A 24 1.75 2.11 15.55
C ILE A 24 2.66 2.26 16.77
N LEU A 25 2.79 3.47 17.33
CA LEU A 25 3.65 3.74 18.47
C LEU A 25 3.26 2.92 19.71
N LYS A 26 1.95 2.85 20.00
CA LYS A 26 1.43 2.03 21.11
C LYS A 26 1.78 0.55 20.94
N PHE A 27 1.55 0.01 19.74
CA PHE A 27 1.77 -1.40 19.47
C PHE A 27 3.25 -1.75 19.38
N ASN A 28 4.07 -0.83 18.88
CA ASN A 28 5.52 -1.00 18.76
C ASN A 28 6.23 -1.16 20.12
N LYS A 29 5.68 -0.60 21.20
CA LYS A 29 6.22 -0.78 22.56
C LYS A 29 6.37 -2.26 22.95
N ALA A 30 5.52 -3.13 22.39
CA ALA A 30 5.52 -4.56 22.76
C ALA A 30 5.90 -5.48 21.58
N HIS A 31 5.78 -5.05 20.32
CA HIS A 31 5.74 -5.99 19.19
C HIS A 31 6.61 -5.65 17.98
N ASN A 32 7.32 -4.53 17.96
CA ASN A 32 8.24 -4.13 16.86
C ASN A 32 7.68 -4.38 15.45
N ILE A 33 6.50 -3.83 15.15
CA ILE A 33 5.86 -4.00 13.83
C ILE A 33 6.48 -3.15 12.74
N VAL A 34 7.12 -2.04 13.13
CA VAL A 34 7.96 -1.18 12.29
C VAL A 34 9.28 -0.89 13.00
N GLY A 35 10.35 -0.68 12.21
CA GLY A 35 11.67 -0.33 12.75
C GLY A 35 11.84 1.16 13.09
N ARG A 36 10.77 1.85 13.51
CA ARG A 36 10.74 3.27 13.89
C ARG A 36 10.16 3.42 15.28
N PHE A 37 10.68 4.37 16.06
CA PHE A 37 10.33 4.49 17.47
C PHE A 37 9.78 5.87 17.83
N THR A 38 9.84 6.83 16.91
CA THR A 38 9.33 8.18 17.12
C THR A 38 8.22 8.53 16.12
N GLU A 39 7.30 9.38 16.53
CA GLU A 39 6.24 9.91 15.67
C GLU A 39 6.83 10.60 14.42
N LYS A 40 7.90 11.37 14.59
CA LYS A 40 8.60 12.07 13.51
C LYS A 40 9.12 11.10 12.45
N GLU A 41 9.79 10.02 12.88
CA GLU A 41 10.33 9.01 11.95
C GLU A 41 9.21 8.27 11.19
N ILE A 42 8.13 7.88 11.89
CA ILE A 42 6.99 7.19 11.26
C ILE A 42 6.33 8.12 10.24
N ASN A 43 6.10 9.39 10.59
CA ASN A 43 5.51 10.35 9.65
C ASN A 43 6.41 10.54 8.42
N LEU A 44 7.71 10.76 8.61
CA LEU A 44 8.62 11.07 7.52
C LEU A 44 8.92 9.86 6.61
N LEU A 45 9.20 8.70 7.21
CA LEU A 45 9.75 7.55 6.49
C LEU A 45 8.69 6.52 6.10
N ASP A 46 7.51 6.56 6.73
CA ASP A 46 6.45 5.60 6.46
C ASP A 46 5.18 6.28 5.91
N VAL A 47 4.64 7.30 6.59
CA VAL A 47 3.39 7.95 6.16
C VAL A 47 3.60 8.72 4.86
N LEU A 48 4.53 9.69 4.83
CA LEU A 48 4.80 10.50 3.62
C LEU A 48 5.29 9.65 2.44
N ASP A 49 6.06 8.59 2.72
CA ASP A 49 6.45 7.61 1.68
C ASP A 49 5.19 6.96 1.08
N CYS A 50 4.27 6.47 1.91
CA CYS A 50 3.04 5.84 1.46
C CYS A 50 2.03 6.82 0.82
N GLU A 51 1.98 8.08 1.24
CA GLU A 51 1.15 9.10 0.60
C GLU A 51 1.58 9.38 -0.84
N SER A 52 2.84 9.13 -1.19
CA SER A 52 3.35 9.32 -2.55
C SER A 52 2.65 8.46 -3.62
N ILE A 53 2.00 7.35 -3.22
CA ILE A 53 1.25 6.47 -4.15
C ILE A 53 -0.16 7.02 -4.47
N LEU A 54 -0.73 7.88 -3.63
CA LEU A 54 -2.13 8.32 -3.71
C LEU A 54 -2.52 8.92 -5.08
N PRO A 55 -1.67 9.74 -5.74
CA PRO A 55 -2.01 10.26 -7.07
C PRO A 55 -2.27 9.18 -8.12
N TYR A 56 -1.69 8.00 -7.95
CA TYR A 56 -1.77 6.88 -8.91
C TYR A 56 -2.89 5.89 -8.59
N THR A 57 -3.55 6.04 -7.43
CA THR A 57 -4.62 5.16 -6.94
C THR A 57 -6.02 5.76 -7.04
N ASN A 58 -6.15 7.05 -7.38
CA ASN A 58 -7.42 7.81 -7.32
C ASN A 58 -8.58 7.24 -8.16
N SER A 59 -8.29 6.52 -9.24
CA SER A 59 -9.33 5.94 -10.12
C SER A 59 -9.70 4.50 -9.74
N ALA A 60 -8.96 3.87 -8.83
CA ALA A 60 -9.18 2.48 -8.45
C ALA A 60 -10.38 2.35 -7.52
N LYS A 61 -11.20 1.34 -7.76
CA LYS A 61 -12.29 0.93 -6.88
C LYS A 61 -11.84 -0.11 -5.85
N LYS A 62 -10.95 -1.03 -6.28
CA LYS A 62 -10.46 -2.13 -5.46
C LYS A 62 -8.94 -2.25 -5.54
N ILE A 63 -8.29 -2.22 -4.39
CA ILE A 63 -6.83 -2.32 -4.26
C ILE A 63 -6.47 -3.49 -3.36
N LEU A 64 -5.48 -4.27 -3.78
CA LEU A 64 -4.84 -5.30 -2.96
C LEU A 64 -3.45 -4.83 -2.56
N ASP A 65 -3.19 -4.72 -1.27
CA ASP A 65 -1.86 -4.47 -0.71
C ASP A 65 -1.25 -5.77 -0.19
N ILE A 66 -0.15 -6.21 -0.80
CA ILE A 66 0.46 -7.52 -0.51
C ILE A 66 1.62 -7.37 0.46
N GLY A 67 1.57 -8.12 1.56
CA GLY A 67 2.59 -8.08 2.60
C GLY A 67 2.59 -6.74 3.32
N SER A 68 1.41 -6.28 3.70
CA SER A 68 1.14 -4.94 4.20
C SER A 68 1.91 -4.57 5.48
N GLY A 69 2.49 -5.52 6.17
CA GLY A 69 3.28 -5.27 7.37
C GLY A 69 2.46 -4.59 8.47
N ALA A 70 2.77 -3.34 8.76
CA ALA A 70 1.99 -2.51 9.66
C ALA A 70 0.78 -1.82 8.97
N GLY A 71 0.31 -2.39 7.85
CA GLY A 71 -0.78 -1.81 7.06
C GLY A 71 -0.33 -0.70 6.08
N LEU A 72 0.91 -0.75 5.62
CA LEU A 72 1.53 0.27 4.78
C LEU A 72 1.89 -0.27 3.39
N PRO A 73 1.36 0.29 2.28
CA PRO A 73 0.59 1.54 2.19
C PRO A 73 -0.94 1.39 2.38
N GLY A 74 -1.49 0.18 2.55
CA GLY A 74 -2.92 -0.10 2.50
C GLY A 74 -3.78 0.78 3.40
N LEU A 75 -3.42 0.96 4.69
CA LEU A 75 -4.18 1.80 5.61
C LEU A 75 -4.11 3.28 5.24
N ILE A 76 -2.97 3.78 4.72
CA ILE A 76 -2.85 5.16 4.24
C ILE A 76 -3.80 5.38 3.05
N ILE A 77 -3.83 4.44 2.09
CA ILE A 77 -4.78 4.52 0.96
C ILE A 77 -6.22 4.54 1.48
N ALA A 78 -6.58 3.63 2.39
CA ALA A 78 -7.94 3.54 2.93
C ALA A 78 -8.38 4.81 3.68
N ILE A 79 -7.46 5.43 4.44
CA ILE A 79 -7.72 6.70 5.16
C ILE A 79 -7.96 7.85 4.19
N HIS A 80 -7.13 7.97 3.15
CA HIS A 80 -7.17 9.09 2.20
C HIS A 80 -8.22 8.94 1.12
N GLN A 81 -8.62 7.72 0.79
CA GLN A 81 -9.54 7.39 -0.30
C GLN A 81 -10.73 6.54 0.20
N PRO A 82 -11.68 7.13 0.95
CA PRO A 82 -12.75 6.38 1.60
C PRO A 82 -13.73 5.69 0.63
N GLN A 83 -13.66 6.00 -0.67
CA GLN A 83 -14.47 5.36 -1.73
C GLN A 83 -13.76 4.16 -2.37
N THR A 84 -12.48 3.92 -2.05
CA THR A 84 -11.69 2.80 -2.57
C THR A 84 -11.69 1.67 -1.56
N GLU A 85 -12.12 0.48 -1.97
CA GLU A 85 -12.03 -0.74 -1.15
C GLU A 85 -10.58 -1.23 -1.15
N VAL A 86 -9.97 -1.31 0.03
CA VAL A 86 -8.58 -1.75 0.20
C VAL A 86 -8.55 -3.06 0.97
N THR A 87 -8.06 -4.10 0.31
CA THR A 87 -7.78 -5.39 0.95
C THR A 87 -6.29 -5.51 1.19
N MET A 88 -5.91 -5.75 2.43
CA MET A 88 -4.52 -5.96 2.84
C MET A 88 -4.28 -7.46 3.06
N SER A 89 -3.11 -7.97 2.65
CA SER A 89 -2.70 -9.36 2.91
C SER A 89 -1.43 -9.37 3.75
N GLU A 90 -1.48 -10.03 4.90
CA GLU A 90 -0.34 -10.17 5.81
C GLU A 90 -0.35 -11.54 6.48
N LYS A 91 0.73 -12.33 6.30
CA LYS A 91 0.86 -13.68 6.85
C LYS A 91 1.29 -13.72 8.31
N ASN A 92 1.95 -12.67 8.80
CA ASN A 92 2.37 -12.59 10.18
C ASN A 92 1.17 -12.26 11.06
N LYS A 93 0.76 -13.20 11.90
CA LYS A 93 -0.46 -13.11 12.72
C LYS A 93 -0.48 -11.88 13.66
N LYS A 94 0.68 -11.47 14.19
CA LYS A 94 0.77 -10.26 15.05
C LYS A 94 0.51 -8.99 14.24
N LYS A 95 1.09 -8.89 13.02
CA LYS A 95 0.88 -7.76 12.13
C LYS A 95 -0.54 -7.74 11.57
N ALA A 96 -1.07 -8.90 11.17
CA ALA A 96 -2.47 -9.02 10.73
C ALA A 96 -3.45 -8.61 11.86
N TYR A 97 -3.21 -9.03 13.09
CA TYR A 97 -3.98 -8.61 14.25
C TYR A 97 -3.92 -7.08 14.45
N PHE A 98 -2.72 -6.49 14.33
CA PHE A 98 -2.56 -5.04 14.40
C PHE A 98 -3.40 -4.33 13.35
N ILE A 99 -3.33 -4.75 12.07
CA ILE A 99 -4.12 -4.18 10.98
C ILE A 99 -5.61 -4.27 11.30
N LYS A 100 -6.11 -5.47 11.68
CA LYS A 100 -7.51 -5.70 12.03
C LYS A 100 -8.00 -4.78 13.15
N ARG A 101 -7.19 -4.68 14.21
CA ARG A 101 -7.45 -3.79 15.34
C ARG A 101 -7.50 -2.33 14.89
N THR A 102 -6.55 -1.89 14.08
CA THR A 102 -6.47 -0.50 13.59
C THR A 102 -7.67 -0.15 12.70
N ILE A 103 -8.08 -1.03 11.79
CA ILE A 103 -9.31 -0.88 10.99
C ILE A 103 -10.51 -0.62 11.90
N HIS A 104 -10.67 -1.42 12.94
CA HIS A 104 -11.77 -1.28 13.91
C HIS A 104 -11.68 0.02 14.71
N THR A 105 -10.50 0.35 15.25
CA THR A 105 -10.26 1.55 16.06
C THR A 105 -10.51 2.83 15.27
N LEU A 106 -10.06 2.88 14.02
CA LEU A 106 -10.26 4.03 13.13
C LEU A 106 -11.61 4.01 12.41
N LYS A 107 -12.43 2.97 12.61
CA LYS A 107 -13.74 2.78 11.99
C LYS A 107 -13.68 2.88 10.46
N LEU A 108 -12.65 2.28 9.84
CA LEU A 108 -12.50 2.25 8.40
C LEU A 108 -13.45 1.20 7.81
N THR A 109 -14.46 1.65 7.06
CA THR A 109 -15.48 0.78 6.46
C THR A 109 -15.07 0.24 5.09
N ASN A 110 -14.00 0.79 4.52
CA ASN A 110 -13.47 0.48 3.20
C ASN A 110 -12.14 -0.33 3.25
N ALA A 111 -11.77 -0.86 4.40
CA ALA A 111 -10.54 -1.60 4.60
C ALA A 111 -10.81 -3.02 5.12
N ASN A 112 -10.13 -4.01 4.54
CA ASN A 112 -10.23 -5.42 4.90
C ASN A 112 -8.84 -6.05 5.05
N ILE A 113 -8.74 -7.14 5.82
CA ILE A 113 -7.51 -7.91 6.00
C ILE A 113 -7.71 -9.38 5.64
N LEU A 114 -6.79 -9.93 4.85
CA LEU A 114 -6.56 -11.35 4.66
C LEU A 114 -5.34 -11.74 5.51
N ASP A 115 -5.54 -12.51 6.57
CA ASP A 115 -4.47 -12.91 7.48
C ASP A 115 -3.68 -14.13 6.96
N GLU A 116 -3.36 -14.09 5.67
CA GLU A 116 -2.62 -15.10 4.92
C GLU A 116 -1.71 -14.48 3.85
N ALA A 117 -0.82 -15.28 3.30
CA ALA A 117 0.03 -14.86 2.18
C ALA A 117 -0.73 -14.96 0.84
N VAL A 118 -0.53 -13.98 -0.03
CA VAL A 118 -0.91 -14.11 -1.44
C VAL A 118 -0.01 -15.16 -2.10
N THR A 119 -0.63 -16.14 -2.74
CA THR A 119 0.02 -17.21 -3.50
C THR A 119 -0.67 -17.38 -4.85
N PRO A 120 -0.04 -18.04 -5.84
CA PRO A 120 -0.69 -18.34 -7.12
C PRO A 120 -1.97 -19.19 -6.99
N LYS A 121 -2.18 -19.82 -5.84
CA LYS A 121 -3.37 -20.66 -5.55
C LYS A 121 -4.48 -19.90 -4.82
N LEU A 122 -4.21 -18.68 -4.36
CA LEU A 122 -5.22 -17.88 -3.68
C LEU A 122 -6.33 -17.53 -4.67
N ILE A 123 -7.55 -17.94 -4.36
CA ILE A 123 -8.74 -17.63 -5.15
C ILE A 123 -9.56 -16.62 -4.36
N THR A 124 -9.87 -15.49 -4.98
CA THR A 124 -10.80 -14.50 -4.46
C THR A 124 -11.93 -14.30 -5.44
N ALA A 125 -13.13 -14.05 -4.93
CA ALA A 125 -14.30 -13.69 -5.77
C ALA A 125 -14.09 -12.34 -6.50
N ASN A 126 -13.26 -11.47 -5.92
CA ASN A 126 -12.98 -10.15 -6.43
C ASN A 126 -11.67 -10.11 -7.23
N LYS A 127 -11.66 -9.32 -8.31
CA LYS A 127 -10.45 -8.87 -8.98
C LYS A 127 -10.15 -7.44 -8.53
N PHE A 128 -8.87 -7.08 -8.57
CA PHE A 128 -8.37 -5.79 -8.11
C PHE A 128 -7.92 -4.93 -9.29
N ASP A 129 -8.23 -3.63 -9.22
CA ASP A 129 -7.77 -2.66 -10.21
C ASP A 129 -6.28 -2.38 -10.03
N ILE A 130 -5.82 -2.45 -8.78
CA ILE A 130 -4.42 -2.25 -8.43
C ILE A 130 -3.97 -3.32 -7.44
N VAL A 131 -2.79 -3.87 -7.71
CA VAL A 131 -2.00 -4.61 -6.73
C VAL A 131 -0.80 -3.75 -6.34
N THR A 132 -0.66 -3.48 -5.04
CA THR A 132 0.49 -2.75 -4.49
C THR A 132 1.28 -3.59 -3.52
N ALA A 133 2.54 -3.23 -3.33
CA ALA A 133 3.41 -3.80 -2.32
C ALA A 133 4.54 -2.82 -1.97
N ARG A 134 4.98 -2.81 -0.71
CA ARG A 134 6.13 -2.05 -0.23
C ARG A 134 7.16 -2.99 0.39
N ALA A 135 8.39 -2.99 -0.13
CA ALA A 135 9.54 -3.75 0.42
C ALA A 135 9.29 -5.26 0.64
N LEU A 136 8.45 -5.89 -0.18
CA LEU A 136 8.06 -7.30 0.00
C LEU A 136 9.01 -8.27 -0.70
N ALA A 137 9.22 -8.09 -2.01
CA ALA A 137 9.96 -9.03 -2.87
C ALA A 137 10.38 -8.34 -4.19
N SER A 138 11.10 -9.08 -5.04
CA SER A 138 11.37 -8.64 -6.42
C SER A 138 10.09 -8.52 -7.23
N THR A 139 10.12 -7.65 -8.24
CA THR A 139 9.00 -7.37 -9.12
C THR A 139 8.44 -8.63 -9.78
N SER A 140 9.30 -9.46 -10.36
CA SER A 140 8.90 -10.72 -11.00
C SER A 140 8.20 -11.69 -10.05
N LYS A 141 8.65 -11.74 -8.78
CA LYS A 141 8.04 -12.59 -7.75
C LYS A 141 6.65 -12.07 -7.36
N ILE A 142 6.47 -10.74 -7.21
CA ILE A 142 5.16 -10.13 -6.92
C ILE A 142 4.19 -10.42 -8.07
N ILE A 143 4.59 -10.21 -9.31
CA ILE A 143 3.77 -10.51 -10.49
C ILE A 143 3.36 -11.98 -10.50
N LYS A 144 4.33 -12.90 -10.35
CA LYS A 144 4.07 -14.35 -10.36
C LYS A 144 3.06 -14.78 -9.32
N MET A 145 3.11 -14.20 -8.12
CA MET A 145 2.20 -14.59 -7.03
C MET A 145 0.81 -13.99 -7.13
N SER A 146 0.62 -12.87 -7.87
CA SER A 146 -0.64 -12.10 -7.77
C SER A 146 -1.25 -11.62 -9.09
N LYS A 147 -0.63 -11.86 -10.26
CA LYS A 147 -1.19 -11.45 -11.56
C LYS A 147 -2.61 -11.97 -11.81
N HIS A 148 -2.93 -13.15 -11.31
CA HIS A 148 -4.25 -13.77 -11.44
C HIS A 148 -5.34 -13.06 -10.63
N LEU A 149 -4.97 -12.18 -9.70
CA LEU A 149 -5.88 -11.37 -8.86
C LEU A 149 -6.20 -10.02 -9.51
N LEU A 150 -5.44 -9.57 -10.51
CA LEU A 150 -5.74 -8.34 -11.24
C LEU A 150 -6.99 -8.47 -12.10
N SER A 151 -7.74 -7.36 -12.22
CA SER A 151 -8.74 -7.18 -13.27
C SER A 151 -8.06 -7.07 -14.65
N LYS A 152 -8.84 -7.16 -15.73
CA LYS A 152 -8.32 -7.10 -17.10
C LYS A 152 -7.49 -5.83 -17.37
N GLU A 153 -7.96 -4.69 -16.87
CA GLU A 153 -7.29 -3.39 -17.02
C GLU A 153 -6.49 -3.01 -15.77
N GLY A 154 -6.25 -3.99 -14.89
CA GLY A 154 -5.55 -3.77 -13.62
C GLY A 154 -4.06 -3.58 -13.79
N LYS A 155 -3.43 -2.95 -12.81
CA LYS A 155 -2.00 -2.65 -12.81
C LYS A 155 -1.34 -2.94 -11.47
N PHE A 156 -0.03 -3.13 -11.53
CA PHE A 156 0.81 -3.13 -10.33
C PHE A 156 1.33 -1.72 -10.06
N LEU A 157 1.29 -1.29 -8.80
CA LEU A 157 1.94 -0.08 -8.31
C LEU A 157 2.87 -0.48 -7.16
N LEU A 158 4.14 -0.70 -7.46
CA LEU A 158 5.10 -1.22 -6.50
C LEU A 158 5.97 -0.08 -5.94
N MET A 159 5.96 0.09 -4.62
CA MET A 159 6.81 1.06 -3.94
C MET A 159 8.22 0.49 -3.80
N LYS A 160 9.16 1.12 -4.48
CA LYS A 160 10.55 0.68 -4.63
C LYS A 160 11.55 1.71 -4.10
N GLY A 161 12.77 1.25 -3.86
CA GLY A 161 13.90 2.09 -3.46
C GLY A 161 14.66 2.69 -4.64
N ALA A 162 15.97 2.46 -4.68
CA ALA A 162 16.89 3.00 -5.65
C ALA A 162 16.56 2.59 -7.10
N ILE A 163 16.77 3.52 -8.02
CA ILE A 163 16.44 3.36 -9.45
C ILE A 163 17.26 2.25 -10.10
N GLU A 164 18.52 2.07 -9.68
CA GLU A 164 19.41 1.03 -10.18
C GLU A 164 18.80 -0.35 -9.95
N LYS A 165 18.27 -0.58 -8.75
CA LYS A 165 17.60 -1.84 -8.38
C LYS A 165 16.33 -2.08 -9.19
N ILE A 166 15.58 -1.02 -9.48
CA ILE A 166 14.36 -1.12 -10.30
C ILE A 166 14.76 -1.52 -11.73
N ASN A 167 15.80 -0.89 -12.31
CA ASN A 167 16.27 -1.19 -13.65
C ASN A 167 16.73 -2.65 -13.78
N GLU A 168 17.44 -3.18 -12.77
CA GLU A 168 17.80 -4.61 -12.72
C GLU A 168 16.56 -5.52 -12.70
N GLU A 169 15.53 -5.16 -11.94
CA GLU A 169 14.31 -5.96 -11.82
C GLU A 169 13.43 -5.91 -13.08
N VAL A 170 13.29 -4.75 -13.73
CA VAL A 170 12.49 -4.61 -14.96
C VAL A 170 13.18 -5.22 -16.17
N ALA A 171 14.51 -5.25 -16.21
CA ALA A 171 15.26 -5.95 -17.25
C ALA A 171 14.96 -7.47 -17.29
N GLN A 172 14.47 -8.03 -16.19
CA GLN A 172 14.07 -9.45 -16.09
C GLN A 172 12.60 -9.69 -16.49
N LEU A 173 11.83 -8.63 -16.78
CA LEU A 173 10.45 -8.77 -17.22
C LEU A 173 10.39 -9.11 -18.72
N GLU A 174 9.40 -9.91 -19.10
CA GLU A 174 9.12 -10.24 -20.48
C GLU A 174 8.60 -9.01 -21.23
N ASN A 175 9.43 -8.40 -22.07
CA ASN A 175 9.13 -7.15 -22.80
C ASN A 175 7.88 -7.24 -23.68
N ASN A 176 7.50 -8.43 -24.14
CA ASN A 176 6.30 -8.62 -24.94
C ASN A 176 5.02 -8.74 -24.10
N THR A 177 5.14 -8.99 -22.80
CA THR A 177 4.02 -9.24 -21.89
C THR A 177 3.67 -8.01 -21.04
N TYR A 178 4.68 -7.20 -20.68
CA TYR A 178 4.51 -6.09 -19.73
C TYR A 178 5.04 -4.77 -20.30
N SER A 179 4.34 -3.68 -19.97
CA SER A 179 4.82 -2.31 -20.06
C SER A 179 5.05 -1.77 -18.66
N TYR A 180 6.00 -0.84 -18.49
CA TYR A 180 6.25 -0.23 -17.19
C TYR A 180 6.57 1.26 -17.30
N THR A 181 6.29 1.99 -16.22
CA THR A 181 6.68 3.39 -16.02
C THR A 181 7.25 3.55 -14.61
N ILE A 182 8.34 4.29 -14.47
CA ILE A 182 8.95 4.58 -13.18
C ILE A 182 8.66 6.03 -12.82
N HIS A 183 7.95 6.21 -11.70
CA HIS A 183 7.62 7.52 -11.17
C HIS A 183 8.53 7.82 -9.96
N LYS A 184 9.26 8.94 -10.01
CA LYS A 184 10.02 9.44 -8.86
C LYS A 184 9.04 10.03 -7.85
N THR A 185 9.16 9.66 -6.57
CA THR A 185 8.30 10.26 -5.52
C THR A 185 8.75 11.69 -5.22
N LYS A 186 7.80 12.51 -4.77
CA LYS A 186 8.09 13.92 -4.42
C LYS A 186 8.89 14.06 -3.11
N ASN A 187 8.95 13.01 -2.30
CA ASN A 187 9.74 13.02 -1.07
C ASN A 187 11.22 12.96 -1.41
N THR A 188 11.91 14.09 -1.32
CA THR A 188 13.32 14.23 -1.67
C THR A 188 14.26 13.65 -0.61
N GLU A 189 13.78 13.40 0.61
CA GLU A 189 14.60 12.83 1.69
C GLU A 189 14.77 11.31 1.56
N THR A 190 13.96 10.68 0.72
CA THR A 190 14.04 9.24 0.44
C THR A 190 14.23 9.00 -1.05
N ASN A 191 15.21 8.18 -1.42
CA ASN A 191 15.40 7.75 -2.81
C ASN A 191 14.33 6.67 -3.13
N ARG A 192 13.07 7.11 -3.32
CA ARG A 192 11.90 6.24 -3.52
C ARG A 192 11.27 6.47 -4.88
N HIS A 193 10.73 5.40 -5.41
CA HIS A 193 10.06 5.38 -6.71
C HIS A 193 8.80 4.50 -6.63
N ILE A 194 7.87 4.77 -7.53
CA ILE A 194 6.73 3.91 -7.78
C ILE A 194 6.91 3.29 -9.15
N LEU A 195 7.01 1.97 -9.19
CA LEU A 195 7.06 1.20 -10.43
C LEU A 195 5.63 0.79 -10.78
N GLU A 196 5.11 1.39 -11.85
CA GLU A 196 3.83 1.05 -12.45
C GLU A 196 4.06 0.02 -13.54
N ILE A 197 3.28 -1.09 -13.53
CA ILE A 197 3.37 -2.16 -14.52
C ILE A 197 1.97 -2.52 -14.98
N THR A 198 1.79 -2.59 -16.30
CA THR A 198 0.56 -3.03 -16.97
C THR A 198 0.84 -4.25 -17.84
N GLN A 199 -0.15 -5.12 -17.98
CA GLN A 199 -0.11 -6.18 -18.98
C GLN A 199 -0.48 -5.59 -20.35
N LYS A 200 0.25 -6.01 -21.41
CA LYS A 200 -0.02 -5.60 -22.81
C LYS A 200 -1.19 -6.36 -23.39
#